data_9edc30665431179d4b4bee7c8d6aa4ef
#
_entry.id   9edc30665431179d4b4bee7c8d6aa4ef
#
_cell.length_a   1.000
_cell.length_b   1.000
_cell.length_c   1.000
_cell.angle_alpha   90.00
_cell.angle_beta   90.00
_cell.angle_gamma   90.00
#
_symmetry.space_group_name_H-M   'P 1'
#
loop_
_entity.id
_entity.type
_entity.pdbx_description
1 polymer ?
#
loop_
_entity_poly.entity_id
_entity_poly.type
_entity_poly.pdbx_seq_one_letter_code
_entity_poly.pdbx_strand_id
1 'polypeptide(L)'
;MILNSRNNLFNFKFPRKFIPIEVADKYRKYLNRMPGNLITEPIDFINYSIQGIAIPGIQFDPVEQAPNDGTITYHRGSIPIQNTIERQFQVELQLLDGYINYWILQDTLLYYYSKSNRKPFTDDLKLQILDAEGIHVMSAVFEKPILNSIAELELNMSSNIAEFNTFTLNFYYNKFNLKLEID
;
A
#
# COMPACT_ATOMS: atom_id res chain seq x y z
N MET A 1 22.52 -8.14 -22.39
CA MET A 1 21.44 -9.16 -22.33
C MET A 1 20.22 -8.47 -21.70
N ILE A 2 19.06 -8.43 -22.34
CA ILE A 2 17.87 -7.85 -21.73
C ILE A 2 17.21 -8.96 -20.91
N LEU A 3 17.19 -8.81 -19.60
CA LEU A 3 16.53 -9.73 -18.68
C LEU A 3 15.09 -9.29 -18.46
N ASN A 4 14.17 -10.24 -18.40
CA ASN A 4 12.78 -9.95 -18.07
C ASN A 4 12.68 -9.58 -16.57
N SER A 5 12.02 -8.49 -16.26
CA SER A 5 11.70 -8.11 -14.89
C SER A 5 10.84 -9.18 -14.20
N ARG A 6 11.13 -9.47 -12.96
CA ARG A 6 10.31 -10.35 -12.13
C ARG A 6 9.46 -9.50 -11.19
N ASN A 7 8.16 -9.75 -11.14
CA ASN A 7 7.22 -8.97 -10.33
C ASN A 7 7.43 -9.10 -8.81
N ASN A 8 8.27 -10.04 -8.37
CA ASN A 8 8.56 -10.29 -6.95
C ASN A 8 9.86 -9.66 -6.46
N LEU A 9 10.55 -8.87 -7.29
CA LEU A 9 11.80 -8.22 -6.92
C LEU A 9 11.54 -6.76 -6.48
N PHE A 10 11.00 -6.63 -5.30
CA PHE A 10 10.80 -5.33 -4.66
C PHE A 10 11.03 -5.41 -3.15
N ASN A 11 11.31 -4.26 -2.54
CA ASN A 11 11.38 -4.10 -1.10
C ASN A 11 10.49 -2.93 -0.68
N PHE A 12 9.48 -3.24 0.13
CA PHE A 12 8.59 -2.25 0.71
C PHE A 12 8.41 -2.54 2.19
N LYS A 13 8.51 -1.51 3.01
CA LYS A 13 8.33 -1.62 4.46
C LYS A 13 7.65 -0.38 5.01
N PHE A 14 6.72 -0.58 5.91
CA PHE A 14 6.19 0.50 6.73
C PHE A 14 7.23 0.91 7.78
N PRO A 15 7.43 2.22 8.01
CA PRO A 15 8.32 2.72 9.03
C PRO A 15 7.75 2.48 10.44
N ARG A 16 8.62 2.46 11.45
CA ARG A 16 8.22 2.20 12.85
C ARG A 16 7.11 3.11 13.37
N LYS A 17 7.07 4.36 12.89
CA LYS A 17 6.07 5.36 13.28
C LYS A 17 4.68 5.10 12.70
N PHE A 18 4.55 4.15 11.76
CA PHE A 18 3.27 3.83 11.14
C PHE A 18 2.25 3.32 12.17
N ILE A 19 2.70 2.51 13.13
CA ILE A 19 1.86 2.02 14.22
C ILE A 19 2.08 2.93 15.43
N PRO A 20 1.02 3.53 16.00
CA PRO A 20 1.10 4.33 17.21
C PRO A 20 1.64 3.51 18.40
N ILE A 21 2.39 4.15 19.31
CA ILE A 21 3.01 3.48 20.44
C ILE A 21 1.96 2.77 21.32
N GLU A 22 0.82 3.39 21.55
CA GLU A 22 -0.26 2.84 22.37
C GLU A 22 -0.83 1.54 21.77
N VAL A 23 -0.96 1.49 20.44
CA VAL A 23 -1.38 0.29 19.71
C VAL A 23 -0.27 -0.75 19.76
N ALA A 24 0.98 -0.34 19.50
CA ALA A 24 2.12 -1.24 19.52
C ALA A 24 2.28 -1.91 20.88
N ASP A 25 2.16 -1.18 22.00
CA ASP A 25 2.29 -1.73 23.36
C ASP A 25 1.18 -2.72 23.72
N LYS A 26 -0.04 -2.50 23.20
CA LYS A 26 -1.15 -3.45 23.35
C LYS A 26 -0.81 -4.79 22.73
N TYR A 27 -0.35 -4.79 21.49
CA TYR A 27 -0.11 -6.01 20.71
C TYR A 27 1.24 -6.66 21.00
N ARG A 28 2.27 -5.91 21.42
CA ARG A 28 3.56 -6.47 21.84
C ARG A 28 3.40 -7.50 22.97
N LYS A 29 2.54 -7.23 23.95
CA LYS A 29 2.23 -8.16 25.02
C LYS A 29 1.62 -9.46 24.51
N TYR A 30 0.82 -9.39 23.45
CA TYR A 30 0.19 -10.53 22.84
C TYR A 30 1.20 -11.33 21.99
N LEU A 31 1.97 -10.66 21.13
CA LEU A 31 2.97 -11.29 20.27
C LEU A 31 4.02 -12.05 21.09
N ASN A 32 4.45 -11.51 22.22
CA ASN A 32 5.38 -12.18 23.15
C ASN A 32 4.83 -13.45 23.79
N ARG A 33 3.53 -13.67 23.78
CA ARG A 33 2.88 -14.87 24.34
C ARG A 33 2.57 -15.93 23.27
N MET A 34 2.71 -15.60 22.00
CA MET A 34 2.44 -16.55 20.94
C MET A 34 3.53 -17.64 20.90
N PRO A 35 3.17 -18.91 20.98
CA PRO A 35 4.14 -20.01 20.92
C PRO A 35 4.86 -20.01 19.56
N GLY A 36 6.20 -20.05 19.59
CA GLY A 36 7.00 -20.12 18.37
C GLY A 36 7.15 -18.82 17.59
N ASN A 37 6.55 -17.71 18.06
CA ASN A 37 6.72 -16.41 17.42
C ASN A 37 8.07 -15.79 17.76
N LEU A 38 8.86 -15.48 16.74
CA LEU A 38 10.16 -14.79 16.88
C LEU A 38 10.05 -13.28 16.69
N ILE A 39 8.91 -12.79 16.20
CA ILE A 39 8.68 -11.38 15.89
C ILE A 39 7.91 -10.73 17.04
N THR A 40 8.57 -9.91 17.82
CA THR A 40 7.99 -9.27 19.01
C THR A 40 7.41 -7.87 18.73
N GLU A 41 7.92 -7.19 17.70
CA GLU A 41 7.48 -5.86 17.34
C GLU A 41 6.32 -5.92 16.33
N PRO A 42 5.18 -5.25 16.62
CA PRO A 42 4.01 -5.27 15.74
C PRO A 42 4.30 -4.77 14.32
N ILE A 43 5.18 -3.79 14.17
CA ILE A 43 5.54 -3.27 12.84
C ILE A 43 6.30 -4.29 12.00
N ASP A 44 7.19 -5.07 12.60
CA ASP A 44 7.94 -6.10 11.89
C ASP A 44 7.01 -7.26 11.49
N PHE A 45 6.01 -7.55 12.35
CA PHE A 45 4.97 -8.53 12.06
C PHE A 45 4.10 -8.11 10.86
N ILE A 46 3.73 -6.82 10.77
CA ILE A 46 3.03 -6.28 9.61
C ILE A 46 3.92 -6.33 8.37
N ASN A 47 5.17 -5.88 8.46
CA ASN A 47 6.09 -5.88 7.34
C ASN A 47 6.35 -7.30 6.78
N TYR A 48 6.34 -8.31 7.64
CA TYR A 48 6.47 -9.70 7.23
C TYR A 48 5.26 -10.20 6.43
N SER A 49 4.08 -9.66 6.68
CA SER A 49 2.83 -10.08 6.01
C SER A 49 2.61 -9.43 4.62
N ILE A 50 3.47 -8.49 4.19
CA ILE A 50 3.32 -7.82 2.89
C ILE A 50 3.56 -8.80 1.75
N GLN A 51 2.57 -8.92 0.85
CA GLN A 51 2.62 -9.79 -0.32
C GLN A 51 2.81 -9.01 -1.61
N GLY A 52 2.19 -7.84 -1.70
CA GLY A 52 2.19 -7.08 -2.93
C GLY A 52 1.94 -5.59 -2.70
N ILE A 53 2.30 -4.82 -3.71
CA ILE A 53 1.96 -3.40 -3.80
C ILE A 53 1.59 -3.07 -5.25
N ALA A 54 0.48 -2.40 -5.44
CA ALA A 54 0.06 -1.93 -6.75
C ALA A 54 0.54 -0.50 -6.95
N ILE A 55 1.39 -0.30 -7.96
CA ILE A 55 1.78 1.04 -8.40
C ILE A 55 0.64 1.61 -9.25
N PRO A 56 0.16 2.83 -8.94
CA PRO A 56 -0.95 3.42 -9.69
C PRO A 56 -0.58 3.63 -11.15
N GLY A 57 -1.50 3.25 -12.05
CA GLY A 57 -1.41 3.58 -13.46
C GLY A 57 -1.61 5.08 -13.70
N ILE A 58 -1.16 5.54 -14.85
CA ILE A 58 -1.42 6.89 -15.34
C ILE A 58 -2.36 6.78 -16.54
N GLN A 59 -3.55 7.37 -16.41
CA GLN A 59 -4.52 7.42 -17.48
C GLN A 59 -4.81 8.89 -17.81
N PHE A 60 -4.80 9.22 -19.09
CA PHE A 60 -5.20 10.53 -19.59
C PHE A 60 -6.43 10.34 -20.46
N ASP A 61 -7.54 10.89 -20.02
CA ASP A 61 -8.75 10.89 -20.84
C ASP A 61 -8.69 12.10 -21.79
N PRO A 62 -8.66 11.87 -23.13
CA PRO A 62 -8.68 12.95 -24.08
C PRO A 62 -10.03 13.68 -24.02
N VAL A 63 -9.99 14.99 -24.17
CA VAL A 63 -11.21 15.78 -24.31
C VAL A 63 -11.73 15.64 -25.74
N GLU A 64 -12.95 15.14 -25.87
CA GLU A 64 -13.63 15.08 -27.15
C GLU A 64 -14.22 16.46 -27.50
N GLN A 65 -13.86 16.96 -28.69
CA GLN A 65 -14.46 18.16 -29.26
C GLN A 65 -15.19 17.76 -30.54
N ALA A 66 -16.52 17.87 -30.50
CA ALA A 66 -17.32 17.76 -31.71
C ALA A 66 -17.46 19.18 -32.32
N PRO A 67 -17.05 19.39 -33.58
CA PRO A 67 -17.39 20.62 -34.31
C PRO A 67 -18.92 20.72 -34.44
N ASN A 68 -19.43 21.97 -34.53
CA ASN A 68 -20.87 22.24 -34.63
C ASN A 68 -21.57 21.60 -35.87
N ASP A 69 -20.80 21.07 -36.81
CA ASP A 69 -21.32 20.39 -38.02
C ASP A 69 -21.50 18.88 -37.89
N GLY A 70 -21.12 18.30 -36.72
CA GLY A 70 -21.42 16.92 -36.35
C GLY A 70 -20.67 15.82 -37.11
N THR A 71 -19.69 16.16 -37.94
CA THR A 71 -19.10 15.19 -38.87
C THR A 71 -17.82 14.52 -38.40
N ILE A 72 -17.03 15.13 -37.52
CA ILE A 72 -15.77 14.54 -37.03
C ILE A 72 -15.51 14.95 -35.57
N THR A 73 -15.29 13.98 -34.71
CA THR A 73 -14.88 14.21 -33.33
C THR A 73 -13.36 14.29 -33.27
N TYR A 74 -12.85 15.37 -32.68
CA TYR A 74 -11.42 15.55 -32.41
C TYR A 74 -11.11 15.27 -30.96
N HIS A 75 -10.01 14.55 -30.71
CA HIS A 75 -9.49 14.33 -29.37
C HIS A 75 -8.39 15.35 -29.09
N ARG A 76 -8.54 16.12 -28.02
CA ARG A 76 -7.49 17.02 -27.50
C ARG A 76 -6.99 16.49 -26.15
N GLY A 77 -5.67 16.31 -26.04
CA GLY A 77 -5.02 16.11 -24.75
C GLY A 77 -4.86 17.45 -24.04
N SER A 78 -5.64 17.75 -23.01
CA SER A 78 -5.50 19.03 -22.31
C SER A 78 -6.05 19.07 -20.89
N ILE A 79 -6.07 17.96 -20.19
CA ILE A 79 -6.42 18.00 -18.77
C ILE A 79 -5.11 18.15 -17.97
N PRO A 80 -5.03 19.08 -17.00
CA PRO A 80 -3.88 19.17 -16.13
C PRO A 80 -3.61 17.80 -15.48
N ILE A 81 -2.37 17.34 -15.56
CA ILE A 81 -1.89 16.06 -15.02
C ILE A 81 -2.36 15.82 -13.57
N GLN A 82 -2.51 16.89 -12.80
CA GLN A 82 -2.94 16.85 -11.39
C GLN A 82 -4.35 16.33 -11.18
N ASN A 83 -5.22 16.40 -12.19
CA ASN A 83 -6.61 15.98 -12.10
C ASN A 83 -6.87 14.57 -12.67
N THR A 84 -5.89 14.02 -13.38
CA THR A 84 -6.00 12.73 -14.08
C THR A 84 -5.28 11.57 -13.41
N ILE A 85 -4.40 11.84 -12.46
CA ILE A 85 -3.70 10.78 -11.74
C ILE A 85 -4.57 10.33 -10.57
N GLU A 86 -4.95 9.07 -10.59
CA GLU A 86 -5.52 8.43 -9.42
C GLU A 86 -4.47 8.41 -8.30
N ARG A 87 -4.75 9.15 -7.22
CA ARG A 87 -3.81 9.32 -6.10
C ARG A 87 -4.04 8.26 -5.03
N GLN A 88 -4.24 7.04 -5.48
CA GLN A 88 -4.45 5.89 -4.59
C GLN A 88 -3.43 4.80 -4.93
N PHE A 89 -3.00 4.08 -3.92
CA PHE A 89 -2.26 2.85 -4.09
C PHE A 89 -2.71 1.82 -3.06
N GLN A 90 -2.45 0.57 -3.35
CA GLN A 90 -2.89 -0.54 -2.52
C GLN A 90 -1.70 -1.38 -2.09
N VAL A 91 -1.73 -1.83 -0.84
CA VAL A 91 -0.78 -2.79 -0.29
C VAL A 91 -1.55 -4.03 0.10
N GLU A 92 -1.16 -5.15 -0.47
CA GLU A 92 -1.74 -6.46 -0.19
C GLU A 92 -0.94 -7.15 0.91
N LEU A 93 -1.64 -7.66 1.93
CA LEU A 93 -1.07 -8.37 3.05
C LEU A 93 -1.69 -9.74 3.19
N GLN A 94 -0.88 -10.74 3.51
CA GLN A 94 -1.35 -12.06 3.90
C GLN A 94 -1.94 -12.01 5.31
N LEU A 95 -3.08 -12.65 5.51
CA LEU A 95 -3.61 -12.87 6.85
C LEU A 95 -2.73 -13.87 7.60
N LEU A 96 -2.25 -13.46 8.75
CA LEU A 96 -1.45 -14.31 9.63
C LEU A 96 -2.32 -14.93 10.72
N ASP A 97 -1.77 -15.93 11.41
CA ASP A 97 -2.47 -16.70 12.43
C ASP A 97 -3.17 -15.81 13.47
N GLY A 98 -4.42 -16.14 13.78
CA GLY A 98 -5.30 -15.36 14.65
C GLY A 98 -5.74 -14.01 14.09
N TYR A 99 -5.47 -13.73 12.81
CA TYR A 99 -5.79 -12.44 12.14
C TYR A 99 -5.20 -11.22 12.83
N ILE A 100 -4.10 -11.40 13.54
CA ILE A 100 -3.52 -10.37 14.44
C ILE A 100 -3.06 -9.16 13.67
N ASN A 101 -2.45 -9.36 12.49
CA ASN A 101 -2.02 -8.25 11.64
C ASN A 101 -3.22 -7.40 11.17
N TYR A 102 -4.36 -8.01 10.91
CA TYR A 102 -5.59 -7.29 10.58
C TYR A 102 -6.06 -6.42 11.75
N TRP A 103 -6.09 -6.98 12.97
CA TRP A 103 -6.53 -6.24 14.16
C TRP A 103 -5.57 -5.11 14.55
N ILE A 104 -4.26 -5.30 14.40
CA ILE A 104 -3.25 -4.24 14.62
C ILE A 104 -3.53 -3.05 13.68
N LEU A 105 -3.80 -3.33 12.41
CA LEU A 105 -4.05 -2.29 11.41
C LEU A 105 -5.40 -1.62 11.62
N GLN A 106 -6.43 -2.36 11.98
CA GLN A 106 -7.74 -1.80 12.32
C GLN A 106 -7.65 -0.86 13.53
N ASP A 107 -6.98 -1.29 14.60
CA ASP A 107 -6.77 -0.43 15.77
C ASP A 107 -5.91 0.80 15.43
N THR A 108 -4.94 0.66 14.52
CA THR A 108 -4.13 1.77 14.03
C THR A 108 -5.00 2.80 13.29
N LEU A 109 -5.86 2.34 12.39
CA LEU A 109 -6.79 3.21 11.65
C LEU A 109 -7.74 3.90 12.62
N LEU A 110 -8.38 3.16 13.53
CA LEU A 110 -9.28 3.70 14.54
C LEU A 110 -8.55 4.70 15.47
N TYR A 111 -7.30 4.43 15.83
CA TYR A 111 -6.50 5.35 16.63
C TYR A 111 -6.35 6.71 15.95
N TYR A 112 -6.01 6.74 14.67
CA TYR A 112 -5.81 7.99 13.93
C TYR A 112 -7.11 8.78 13.73
N TYR A 113 -8.24 8.10 13.56
CA TYR A 113 -9.51 8.74 13.23
C TYR A 113 -10.49 8.89 14.40
N SER A 114 -10.23 8.28 15.55
CA SER A 114 -11.13 8.33 16.71
C SER A 114 -11.12 9.65 17.47
N LYS A 115 -10.07 10.47 17.33
CA LYS A 115 -9.92 11.75 18.04
C LYS A 115 -9.43 12.83 17.10
N SER A 116 -10.11 13.97 17.09
CA SER A 116 -9.80 15.13 16.24
C SER A 116 -8.40 15.71 16.41
N ASN A 117 -7.73 15.45 17.55
CA ASN A 117 -6.42 15.98 17.88
C ASN A 117 -5.25 15.08 17.39
N ARG A 118 -5.53 13.90 16.87
CA ARG A 118 -4.52 12.97 16.38
C ARG A 118 -4.26 13.23 14.92
N LYS A 119 -2.99 13.38 14.59
CA LYS A 119 -2.57 13.52 13.18
C LYS A 119 -2.43 12.12 12.58
N PRO A 120 -3.00 11.87 11.40
CA PRO A 120 -2.77 10.62 10.68
C PRO A 120 -1.28 10.48 10.34
N PHE A 121 -0.86 9.25 10.11
CA PHE A 121 0.49 8.99 9.60
C PHE A 121 0.65 9.65 8.22
N THR A 122 1.73 10.41 8.05
CA THR A 122 2.02 11.17 6.83
C THR A 122 3.50 11.14 6.42
N ASP A 123 4.32 10.28 7.05
CA ASP A 123 5.71 10.10 6.62
C ASP A 123 5.72 9.39 5.26
N ASP A 124 6.67 9.76 4.40
CA ASP A 124 6.74 9.21 3.05
C ASP A 124 6.97 7.69 3.06
N LEU A 125 6.29 6.99 2.15
CA LEU A 125 6.47 5.56 1.93
C LEU A 125 7.32 5.33 0.68
N LYS A 126 8.31 4.45 0.80
CA LYS A 126 9.26 4.15 -0.27
C LYS A 126 9.17 2.70 -0.70
N LEU A 127 8.89 2.49 -1.98
CA LEU A 127 8.99 1.21 -2.66
C LEU A 127 10.30 1.18 -3.44
N GLN A 128 11.15 0.20 -3.16
CA GLN A 128 12.38 -0.04 -3.89
C GLN A 128 12.17 -1.16 -4.90
N ILE A 129 12.52 -0.92 -6.13
CA ILE A 129 12.46 -1.89 -7.22
C ILE A 129 13.87 -2.41 -7.44
N LEU A 130 13.98 -3.73 -7.47
CA LEU A 130 15.25 -4.43 -7.61
C LEU A 130 15.35 -5.04 -9.00
N ASP A 131 16.57 -5.20 -9.50
CA ASP A 131 16.85 -5.95 -10.73
C ASP A 131 16.85 -7.46 -10.48
N ALA A 132 17.20 -8.24 -11.51
CA ALA A 132 17.27 -9.70 -11.41
C ALA A 132 18.37 -10.21 -10.47
N GLU A 133 19.34 -9.38 -10.15
CA GLU A 133 20.47 -9.67 -9.25
C GLU A 133 20.19 -9.18 -7.82
N GLY A 134 19.06 -8.50 -7.59
CA GLY A 134 18.69 -7.95 -6.31
C GLY A 134 19.28 -6.56 -6.03
N ILE A 135 19.84 -5.91 -7.05
CA ILE A 135 20.39 -4.56 -6.95
C ILE A 135 19.25 -3.55 -7.03
N HIS A 136 19.29 -2.53 -6.19
CA HIS A 136 18.31 -1.47 -6.18
C HIS A 136 18.50 -0.52 -7.39
N VAL A 137 17.53 -0.48 -8.29
CA VAL A 137 17.60 0.32 -9.53
C VAL A 137 16.68 1.52 -9.54
N MET A 138 15.55 1.45 -8.83
CA MET A 138 14.54 2.49 -8.84
C MET A 138 13.82 2.58 -7.49
N SER A 139 13.45 3.79 -7.10
CA SER A 139 12.58 4.06 -5.96
C SER A 139 11.30 4.77 -6.40
N ALA A 140 10.16 4.23 -5.99
CA ALA A 140 8.89 4.93 -6.03
C ALA A 140 8.57 5.49 -4.65
N VAL A 141 8.41 6.79 -4.54
CA VAL A 141 8.17 7.49 -3.28
C VAL A 141 6.77 8.08 -3.30
N PHE A 142 5.95 7.66 -2.34
CA PHE A 142 4.60 8.18 -2.08
C PHE A 142 4.70 9.22 -0.98
N GLU A 143 4.55 10.50 -1.34
CA GLU A 143 4.64 11.61 -0.38
C GLU A 143 3.33 11.79 0.38
N LYS A 144 3.43 11.89 1.70
CA LYS A 144 2.32 12.11 2.64
C LYS A 144 1.16 11.13 2.40
N PRO A 145 1.42 9.82 2.47
CA PRO A 145 0.38 8.82 2.34
C PRO A 145 -0.57 8.87 3.54
N ILE A 146 -1.85 8.64 3.28
CA ILE A 146 -2.89 8.59 4.30
C ILE A 146 -3.59 7.24 4.16
N LEU A 147 -3.55 6.41 5.18
CA LEU A 147 -4.32 5.17 5.23
C LEU A 147 -5.81 5.53 5.28
N ASN A 148 -6.53 5.15 4.24
CA ASN A 148 -7.94 5.48 4.08
C ASN A 148 -8.87 4.36 4.54
N SER A 149 -8.58 3.13 4.14
CA SER A 149 -9.42 1.98 4.45
C SER A 149 -8.63 0.67 4.48
N ILE A 150 -9.21 -0.29 5.16
CA ILE A 150 -8.79 -1.69 5.21
C ILE A 150 -9.93 -2.49 4.58
N ALA A 151 -9.60 -3.44 3.72
CA ALA A 151 -10.58 -4.32 3.10
C ALA A 151 -11.35 -5.12 4.17
N GLU A 152 -12.55 -5.53 3.84
CA GLU A 152 -13.38 -6.37 4.68
C GLU A 152 -12.72 -7.74 4.92
N LEU A 153 -12.87 -8.26 6.13
CA LEU A 153 -12.42 -9.59 6.51
C LEU A 153 -13.61 -10.56 6.42
N GLU A 154 -13.63 -11.36 5.38
CA GLU A 154 -14.64 -12.41 5.21
C GLU A 154 -14.19 -13.69 5.95
N LEU A 155 -15.02 -14.14 6.89
CA LEU A 155 -14.84 -15.41 7.60
C LEU A 155 -15.91 -16.40 7.17
N ASN A 156 -15.51 -17.50 6.55
CA ASN A 156 -16.43 -18.50 6.05
C ASN A 156 -16.12 -19.88 6.66
N MET A 157 -17.03 -20.41 7.46
CA MET A 157 -16.89 -21.73 8.11
C MET A 157 -17.08 -22.90 7.14
N SER A 158 -17.66 -22.68 5.97
CA SER A 158 -17.92 -23.75 4.98
C SER A 158 -16.78 -23.96 3.99
N SER A 159 -15.73 -23.11 4.02
CA SER A 159 -14.55 -23.30 3.18
C SER A 159 -13.71 -24.46 3.68
N ASN A 160 -13.66 -25.53 2.91
CA ASN A 160 -12.85 -26.72 3.21
C ASN A 160 -11.42 -26.64 2.66
N ILE A 161 -11.06 -25.53 2.03
CA ILE A 161 -9.75 -25.33 1.41
C ILE A 161 -8.95 -24.36 2.28
N ALA A 162 -7.77 -24.78 2.71
CA ALA A 162 -6.81 -23.91 3.38
C ALA A 162 -6.17 -22.98 2.34
N GLU A 163 -6.86 -21.92 1.98
CA GLU A 163 -6.32 -20.86 1.13
C GLU A 163 -5.64 -19.81 2.00
N PHE A 164 -4.53 -19.28 1.48
CA PHE A 164 -3.90 -18.11 2.10
C PHE A 164 -4.77 -16.90 1.78
N ASN A 165 -5.52 -16.44 2.76
CA ASN A 165 -6.34 -15.25 2.61
C ASN A 165 -5.44 -14.01 2.68
N THR A 166 -5.70 -13.09 1.78
CA THR A 166 -5.09 -11.76 1.76
C THR A 166 -6.13 -10.69 2.02
N PHE A 167 -5.66 -9.52 2.42
CA PHE A 167 -6.49 -8.33 2.54
C PHE A 167 -5.70 -7.11 2.08
N THR A 168 -6.40 -6.03 1.76
CA THR A 168 -5.82 -4.87 1.11
C THR A 168 -5.94 -3.64 1.99
N LEU A 169 -4.86 -2.88 2.06
CA LEU A 169 -4.84 -1.52 2.60
C LEU A 169 -4.89 -0.52 1.46
N ASN A 170 -5.79 0.45 1.55
CA ASN A 170 -5.90 1.52 0.57
C ASN A 170 -5.34 2.82 1.16
N PHE A 171 -4.46 3.43 0.39
CA PHE A 171 -3.83 4.70 0.73
C PHE A 171 -4.13 5.76 -0.30
N TYR A 172 -4.39 6.99 0.16
CA TYR A 172 -4.24 8.18 -0.66
C TYR A 172 -2.85 8.76 -0.50
N TYR A 173 -2.32 9.43 -1.51
CA TYR A 173 -1.05 10.16 -1.43
C TYR A 173 -1.16 11.51 -2.12
N ASN A 174 -0.29 12.45 -1.73
CA ASN A 174 -0.32 13.80 -2.32
C ASN A 174 0.52 13.89 -3.59
N LYS A 175 1.67 13.21 -3.62
CA LYS A 175 2.58 13.23 -4.75
C LYS A 175 3.27 11.90 -4.92
N PHE A 176 3.53 11.54 -6.17
CA PHE A 176 4.25 10.33 -6.56
C PHE A 176 5.53 10.73 -7.30
N ASN A 177 6.67 10.26 -6.82
CA ASN A 177 7.97 10.52 -7.43
C ASN A 177 8.67 9.21 -7.75
N LEU A 178 9.17 9.11 -8.97
CA LEU A 178 10.08 8.05 -9.38
C LEU A 178 11.50 8.58 -9.35
N LYS A 179 12.40 7.87 -8.69
CA LYS A 179 13.83 8.18 -8.64
C LYS A 179 14.61 6.99 -9.19
N LEU A 180 15.43 7.24 -10.20
CA LEU A 180 16.40 6.28 -10.67
C LEU A 180 17.62 6.34 -9.74
N GLU A 181 18.07 5.20 -9.28
CA GLU A 181 19.25 5.03 -8.41
C GLU A 181 20.37 4.34 -9.23
N ILE A 182 20.64 4.89 -10.42
CA ILE A 182 21.71 4.40 -11.29
C ILE A 182 22.93 5.26 -10.97
N ASP A 183 23.95 4.65 -10.40
CA ASP A 183 25.29 5.22 -10.23
C ASP A 183 26.10 5.14 -11.55
#